data_d29219b205ce065f6e9aed74071e552d
#
_entry.id   d29219b205ce065f6e9aed74071e552d
#
_cell.length_a   1.000
_cell.length_b   1.000
_cell.length_c   1.000
_cell.angle_alpha   90.00
_cell.angle_beta   90.00
_cell.angle_gamma   90.00
#
_symmetry.space_group_name_H-M   'P 1'
#
loop_
_entity.id
_entity.type
_entity.pdbx_description
1 polymer ?
#
loop_
_entity_poly.entity_id
_entity_poly.type
_entity_poly.pdbx_seq_one_letter_code
_entity_poly.pdbx_strand_id
1 'polypeptide(L)'
;MRNISYKKYFFKKYLIFVSHESAKHDILECIQVKKFGGLLMIDVIDLNKVFDNGFEALKSVNFSIEQGDLVCLLGPSGCGKSTILNMIAGLLQPTGGDIQFKKSSVINTEPKDRNIGFVFQNYALYPHMTVLENIMFPLTVGEKKISKEEAKKVAEEYMQLTNIEELAEKKPGTLSGGQQQRVAITRALVQKPEVLLLDEPLSNLDARLRLKIREEIRRLVKEVGITTIFVTHDQEEALSISDKIILLNEGVIQQHDDPQNLYLEPNNLFVAKFIGNPIINILEVEVKDSVITHPSFTLQASELVESRFRKGLENGHYYLGLRPEDLVPSENGLFTVTVTAVELIGRERILHFTLGEQDIKSIVSVEHKIEEGDTLSFDLLRHKLFLFDQNGERVY
;
A
#
# COMPACT_ATOMS: atom_id res chain seq x y z
N MET A 1 -15.63 -12.00 27.90
CA MET A 1 -14.51 -11.98 28.83
C MET A 1 -13.53 -13.12 28.57
N ARG A 2 -12.80 -13.15 27.43
CA ARG A 2 -11.74 -14.13 27.14
C ARG A 2 -10.78 -13.61 26.05
N ASN A 3 -10.12 -12.45 26.29
CA ASN A 3 -9.14 -11.95 25.32
C ASN A 3 -7.98 -11.13 25.93
N ILE A 4 -7.73 -11.28 27.24
CA ILE A 4 -6.66 -10.53 27.94
C ILE A 4 -5.47 -11.44 28.31
N SER A 5 -5.60 -12.75 28.20
CA SER A 5 -4.58 -13.70 28.73
C SER A 5 -3.40 -13.95 27.77
N TYR A 6 -3.56 -13.81 26.47
CA TYR A 6 -2.47 -14.12 25.50
C TYR A 6 -1.38 -13.03 25.40
N LYS A 7 -1.71 -11.77 25.66
CA LYS A 7 -0.73 -10.66 25.62
C LYS A 7 0.29 -10.67 26.76
N LYS A 8 -0.06 -11.23 27.94
CA LYS A 8 0.85 -11.27 29.09
C LYS A 8 1.91 -12.40 29.02
N TYR A 9 1.66 -13.46 28.26
CA TYR A 9 2.58 -14.60 28.16
C TYR A 9 3.74 -14.33 27.17
N PHE A 10 3.51 -13.56 26.14
CA PHE A 10 4.54 -13.19 25.16
C PHE A 10 5.58 -12.22 25.75
N PHE A 11 5.14 -11.30 26.62
CA PHE A 11 6.01 -10.29 27.24
C PHE A 11 7.03 -10.87 28.24
N LYS A 12 6.73 -11.97 28.90
CA LYS A 12 7.59 -12.52 29.97
C LYS A 12 8.75 -13.37 29.44
N LYS A 13 8.69 -13.87 28.21
CA LYS A 13 9.70 -14.75 27.62
C LYS A 13 10.86 -14.00 26.93
N TYR A 14 10.64 -12.75 26.53
CA TYR A 14 11.67 -11.92 25.86
C TYR A 14 12.50 -11.03 26.82
N LEU A 15 12.07 -10.86 28.07
CA LEU A 15 12.78 -10.04 29.04
C LEU A 15 14.01 -10.72 29.67
N ILE A 16 14.29 -11.98 29.38
CA ILE A 16 15.33 -12.76 30.06
C ILE A 16 16.67 -12.77 29.30
N PHE A 17 16.73 -12.26 28.08
CA PHE A 17 17.94 -12.40 27.24
C PHE A 17 18.71 -11.10 26.94
N VAL A 18 18.41 -9.96 27.56
CA VAL A 18 19.20 -8.73 27.36
C VAL A 18 19.84 -8.33 28.69
N SER A 19 21.13 -8.61 28.81
CA SER A 19 21.94 -8.36 30.01
C SER A 19 22.68 -7.00 30.04
N HIS A 20 22.19 -5.98 29.32
CA HIS A 20 22.72 -4.62 29.39
C HIS A 20 21.64 -3.60 29.68
N GLU A 21 21.73 -2.93 30.83
CA GLU A 21 20.71 -1.96 31.30
C GLU A 21 20.59 -0.70 30.42
N SER A 22 21.62 -0.30 29.69
CA SER A 22 21.53 0.88 28.79
C SER A 22 20.69 0.64 27.56
N ALA A 23 20.76 -0.55 26.96
CA ALA A 23 19.93 -0.90 25.79
C ALA A 23 18.44 -1.05 26.15
N LYS A 24 18.12 -1.39 27.42
CA LYS A 24 16.73 -1.44 27.91
C LYS A 24 16.10 -0.05 28.02
N HIS A 25 16.89 0.97 28.36
CA HIS A 25 16.36 2.33 28.55
C HIS A 25 16.02 2.97 27.21
N ASP A 26 16.88 2.84 26.21
CA ASP A 26 16.66 3.39 24.85
C ASP A 26 15.53 2.67 24.11
N ILE A 27 15.38 1.34 24.29
CA ILE A 27 14.26 0.56 23.72
C ILE A 27 12.94 0.88 24.44
N LEU A 28 12.96 1.14 25.76
CA LEU A 28 11.77 1.50 26.52
C LEU A 28 11.30 2.91 26.24
N GLU A 29 12.18 3.88 25.97
CA GLU A 29 11.78 5.20 25.49
C GLU A 29 11.13 5.13 24.10
N CYS A 30 11.65 4.32 23.17
CA CYS A 30 10.99 4.06 21.89
C CYS A 30 9.63 3.35 22.02
N ILE A 31 9.43 2.50 23.05
CA ILE A 31 8.16 1.77 23.28
C ILE A 31 7.12 2.64 23.99
N GLN A 32 7.52 3.65 24.77
CA GLN A 32 6.58 4.57 25.45
C GLN A 32 5.86 5.54 24.50
N VAL A 33 6.37 5.74 23.27
CA VAL A 33 5.71 6.59 22.25
C VAL A 33 4.39 5.99 21.71
N LYS A 34 4.07 4.73 21.99
CA LYS A 34 2.85 4.05 21.51
C LYS A 34 1.52 4.45 22.18
N LYS A 35 1.46 5.56 22.94
CA LYS A 35 0.22 6.03 23.61
C LYS A 35 -0.22 7.44 23.27
N PHE A 36 0.39 8.09 22.29
CA PHE A 36 -0.08 9.39 21.80
C PHE A 36 -0.69 9.22 20.42
N GLY A 37 -2.01 9.22 20.36
CA GLY A 37 -2.73 9.29 19.10
C GLY A 37 -2.34 10.56 18.35
N GLY A 38 -2.03 10.42 17.04
CA GLY A 38 -2.13 11.49 16.07
C GLY A 38 -1.02 12.55 16.06
N LEU A 39 0.23 12.27 16.47
CA LEU A 39 1.30 13.22 16.18
C LEU A 39 1.64 13.19 14.69
N LEU A 40 1.32 14.27 13.99
CA LEU A 40 1.60 14.43 12.57
C LEU A 40 3.11 14.44 12.33
N MET A 41 3.60 13.47 11.53
CA MET A 41 5.02 13.38 11.20
C MET A 41 5.35 14.06 9.89
N ILE A 42 4.56 13.82 8.86
CA ILE A 42 4.73 14.43 7.54
C ILE A 42 3.41 15.09 7.15
N ASP A 43 3.48 16.33 6.66
CA ASP A 43 2.35 17.05 6.08
C ASP A 43 2.77 17.59 4.70
N VAL A 44 2.00 17.23 3.68
CA VAL A 44 2.19 17.67 2.29
C VAL A 44 1.02 18.57 1.93
N ILE A 45 1.32 19.82 1.59
CA ILE A 45 0.34 20.88 1.44
C ILE A 45 0.45 21.48 0.04
N ASP A 46 -0.62 21.35 -0.76
CA ASP A 46 -0.75 21.90 -2.12
C ASP A 46 0.48 21.65 -3.00
N LEU A 47 1.05 20.42 -2.90
CA LEU A 47 2.29 20.09 -3.55
C LEU A 47 2.10 19.98 -5.06
N ASN A 48 2.87 20.79 -5.80
CA ASN A 48 2.83 20.87 -7.25
C ASN A 48 4.20 20.59 -7.86
N LYS A 49 4.21 19.94 -9.02
CA LYS A 49 5.42 19.76 -9.81
C LYS A 49 5.15 19.87 -11.31
N VAL A 50 5.71 20.89 -11.92
CA VAL A 50 5.80 21.05 -13.36
C VAL A 50 7.27 20.92 -13.74
N PHE A 51 7.59 20.07 -14.71
CA PHE A 51 8.93 19.92 -15.27
C PHE A 51 9.18 20.96 -16.39
N ASP A 52 10.45 21.19 -16.75
CA ASP A 52 10.86 22.19 -17.73
C ASP A 52 10.23 22.00 -19.13
N ASN A 53 9.84 20.78 -19.46
CA ASN A 53 9.12 20.44 -20.69
C ASN A 53 7.61 20.75 -20.63
N GLY A 54 7.12 21.37 -19.55
CA GLY A 54 5.72 21.68 -19.32
C GLY A 54 4.88 20.53 -18.79
N PHE A 55 5.45 19.33 -18.55
CA PHE A 55 4.72 18.20 -17.99
C PHE A 55 4.39 18.43 -16.51
N GLU A 56 3.11 18.47 -16.20
CA GLU A 56 2.58 18.60 -14.84
C GLU A 56 2.46 17.23 -14.18
N ALA A 57 3.46 16.88 -13.39
CA ALA A 57 3.54 15.57 -12.75
C ALA A 57 2.69 15.46 -11.46
N LEU A 58 2.46 16.59 -10.77
CA LEU A 58 1.64 16.67 -9.56
C LEU A 58 0.78 17.94 -9.59
N LYS A 59 -0.49 17.78 -9.16
CA LYS A 59 -1.54 18.79 -9.24
C LYS A 59 -2.16 18.97 -7.85
N SER A 60 -1.65 19.93 -7.06
CA SER A 60 -2.17 20.29 -5.73
C SER A 60 -2.38 19.08 -4.81
N VAL A 61 -1.32 18.28 -4.62
CA VAL A 61 -1.36 17.06 -3.80
C VAL A 61 -1.33 17.43 -2.33
N ASN A 62 -2.30 16.89 -1.57
CA ASN A 62 -2.46 17.12 -0.14
C ASN A 62 -2.63 15.81 0.61
N PHE A 63 -1.77 15.53 1.60
CA PHE A 63 -1.93 14.39 2.51
C PHE A 63 -1.08 14.55 3.77
N SER A 64 -1.43 13.80 4.81
CA SER A 64 -0.71 13.79 6.07
C SER A 64 -0.41 12.36 6.52
N ILE A 65 0.74 12.15 7.17
CA ILE A 65 1.18 10.86 7.70
C ILE A 65 1.46 10.99 9.19
N GLU A 66 0.88 10.11 9.98
CA GLU A 66 1.09 10.05 11.41
C GLU A 66 2.41 9.35 11.78
N GLN A 67 2.94 9.66 12.95
CA GLN A 67 4.19 9.06 13.42
C GLN A 67 4.05 7.54 13.62
N GLY A 68 4.95 6.78 13.02
CA GLY A 68 5.01 5.32 13.09
C GLY A 68 4.10 4.59 12.11
N ASP A 69 3.37 5.33 11.24
CA ASP A 69 2.60 4.72 10.17
C ASP A 69 3.51 4.19 9.05
N LEU A 70 3.11 3.08 8.47
CA LEU A 70 3.59 2.60 7.19
C LEU A 70 2.56 2.96 6.12
N VAL A 71 2.85 3.99 5.34
CA VAL A 71 1.96 4.49 4.28
C VAL A 71 2.48 4.06 2.92
N CYS A 72 1.60 3.53 2.08
CA CYS A 72 1.93 3.16 0.71
C CYS A 72 1.50 4.24 -0.28
N LEU A 73 2.41 4.68 -1.16
CA LEU A 73 2.07 5.42 -2.37
C LEU A 73 1.85 4.41 -3.50
N LEU A 74 0.60 4.27 -3.95
CA LEU A 74 0.15 3.31 -4.94
C LEU A 74 -0.38 4.03 -6.20
N GLY A 75 -0.31 3.38 -7.34
CA GLY A 75 -0.89 3.87 -8.59
C GLY A 75 -0.15 3.40 -9.83
N PRO A 76 -0.66 3.67 -11.03
CA PRO A 76 -0.04 3.31 -12.30
C PRO A 76 1.38 3.87 -12.46
N SER A 77 2.15 3.29 -13.39
CA SER A 77 3.45 3.87 -13.75
C SER A 77 3.28 5.29 -14.29
N GLY A 78 4.17 6.20 -13.85
CA GLY A 78 4.13 7.61 -14.29
C GLY A 78 3.11 8.51 -13.57
N CYS A 79 2.33 8.02 -12.60
CA CYS A 79 1.33 8.86 -11.90
C CYS A 79 1.89 9.85 -10.86
N GLY A 80 3.22 9.89 -10.62
CA GLY A 80 3.85 10.87 -9.73
C GLY A 80 4.41 10.32 -8.40
N LYS A 81 4.33 9.01 -8.11
CA LYS A 81 4.80 8.39 -6.86
C LYS A 81 6.25 8.71 -6.51
N SER A 82 7.20 8.36 -7.41
CA SER A 82 8.63 8.62 -7.18
C SER A 82 8.93 10.12 -7.20
N THR A 83 8.11 10.96 -7.90
CA THR A 83 8.22 12.41 -7.85
C THR A 83 7.94 12.92 -6.43
N ILE A 84 6.84 12.48 -5.79
CA ILE A 84 6.51 12.81 -4.40
C ILE A 84 7.63 12.34 -3.48
N LEU A 85 8.05 11.07 -3.62
CA LEU A 85 9.09 10.48 -2.76
C LEU A 85 10.40 11.29 -2.83
N ASN A 86 10.84 11.64 -4.05
CA ASN A 86 12.05 12.43 -4.26
C ASN A 86 11.94 13.87 -3.72
N MET A 87 10.76 14.47 -3.75
CA MET A 87 10.53 15.79 -3.14
C MET A 87 10.54 15.73 -1.62
N ILE A 88 9.94 14.69 -1.00
CA ILE A 88 10.04 14.45 0.43
C ILE A 88 11.49 14.21 0.85
N ALA A 89 12.27 13.51 0.04
CA ALA A 89 13.69 13.29 0.25
C ALA A 89 14.56 14.55 0.06
N GLY A 90 14.04 15.60 -0.60
CA GLY A 90 14.79 16.78 -0.96
C GLY A 90 15.69 16.62 -2.19
N LEU A 91 15.55 15.49 -2.89
CA LEU A 91 16.28 15.21 -4.14
C LEU A 91 15.69 15.95 -5.35
N LEU A 92 14.45 16.40 -5.22
CA LEU A 92 13.73 17.16 -6.24
C LEU A 92 13.01 18.33 -5.56
N GLN A 93 13.11 19.52 -6.16
CA GLN A 93 12.38 20.70 -5.66
C GLN A 93 10.96 20.73 -6.24
N PRO A 94 9.92 21.02 -5.43
CA PRO A 94 8.58 21.29 -5.94
C PRO A 94 8.52 22.61 -6.71
N THR A 95 7.51 22.75 -7.55
CA THR A 95 7.21 24.02 -8.23
C THR A 95 6.34 24.92 -7.35
N GLY A 96 5.56 24.33 -6.44
CA GLY A 96 4.70 25.03 -5.47
C GLY A 96 4.28 24.09 -4.34
N GLY A 97 3.70 24.68 -3.30
CA GLY A 97 3.29 23.99 -2.10
C GLY A 97 4.38 23.85 -1.05
N ASP A 98 4.11 23.06 0.00
CA ASP A 98 5.02 22.86 1.12
C ASP A 98 5.08 21.38 1.56
N ILE A 99 6.22 20.98 2.14
CA ILE A 99 6.41 19.70 2.81
C ILE A 99 6.93 20.02 4.22
N GLN A 100 6.20 19.51 5.21
CA GLN A 100 6.52 19.75 6.60
C GLN A 100 6.83 18.43 7.33
N PHE A 101 7.86 18.45 8.17
CA PHE A 101 8.13 17.41 9.17
C PHE A 101 7.86 17.99 10.56
N LYS A 102 6.98 17.33 11.32
CA LYS A 102 6.58 17.78 12.66
C LYS A 102 6.18 19.28 12.66
N LYS A 103 5.40 19.68 11.65
CA LYS A 103 4.92 21.07 11.43
C LYS A 103 6.01 22.08 11.05
N SER A 104 7.22 21.64 10.73
CA SER A 104 8.30 22.51 10.27
C SER A 104 8.57 22.27 8.79
N SER A 105 8.52 23.31 7.96
CA SER A 105 8.82 23.19 6.53
C SER A 105 10.24 22.72 6.28
N VAL A 106 10.39 21.73 5.38
CA VAL A 106 11.68 21.16 4.97
C VAL A 106 12.04 21.46 3.51
N ILE A 107 11.28 22.33 2.82
CA ILE A 107 11.49 22.63 1.41
C ILE A 107 12.92 23.12 1.12
N ASN A 108 13.45 24.00 1.99
CA ASN A 108 14.78 24.55 1.86
C ASN A 108 15.85 23.76 2.61
N THR A 109 15.48 22.62 3.24
CA THR A 109 16.43 21.77 3.96
C THR A 109 17.08 20.81 2.98
N GLU A 110 18.42 20.74 2.99
CA GLU A 110 19.16 19.80 2.15
C GLU A 110 18.85 18.35 2.52
N PRO A 111 18.92 17.39 1.57
CA PRO A 111 18.61 15.98 1.81
C PRO A 111 19.30 15.36 3.03
N LYS A 112 20.59 15.68 3.22
CA LYS A 112 21.43 15.18 4.32
C LYS A 112 20.95 15.63 5.71
N ASP A 113 20.20 16.75 5.78
CA ASP A 113 19.75 17.37 7.03
C ASP A 113 18.27 17.07 7.35
N ARG A 114 17.57 16.34 6.46
CA ARG A 114 16.14 15.96 6.66
C ARG A 114 15.95 14.77 7.61
N ASN A 115 17.03 14.16 8.08
CA ASN A 115 17.01 12.99 8.97
C ASN A 115 16.15 11.82 8.43
N ILE A 116 16.35 11.49 7.16
CA ILE A 116 15.65 10.41 6.47
C ILE A 116 16.59 9.29 6.08
N GLY A 117 16.07 8.04 6.10
CA GLY A 117 16.69 6.89 5.46
C GLY A 117 16.04 6.66 4.09
N PHE A 118 16.84 6.47 3.05
CA PHE A 118 16.34 6.23 1.70
C PHE A 118 16.86 4.90 1.14
N VAL A 119 15.95 4.07 0.64
CA VAL A 119 16.27 2.82 -0.07
C VAL A 119 15.80 2.97 -1.51
N PHE A 120 16.75 3.01 -2.43
CA PHE A 120 16.49 3.10 -3.88
C PHE A 120 16.06 1.75 -4.46
N GLN A 121 15.35 1.77 -5.58
CA GLN A 121 14.88 0.60 -6.31
C GLN A 121 16.00 -0.40 -6.65
N ASN A 122 17.21 0.08 -6.97
CA ASN A 122 18.39 -0.73 -7.25
C ASN A 122 19.29 -0.98 -6.02
N TYR A 123 18.74 -0.70 -4.80
CA TYR A 123 19.44 -0.81 -3.51
C TYR A 123 20.64 0.13 -3.32
N ALA A 124 21.28 0.59 -4.39
CA ALA A 124 22.43 1.51 -4.42
C ALA A 124 23.56 1.12 -3.43
N LEU A 125 23.86 -0.17 -3.31
CA LEU A 125 24.97 -0.67 -2.47
C LEU A 125 26.30 -0.37 -3.13
N TYR A 126 27.31 -0.06 -2.31
CA TYR A 126 28.68 0.15 -2.79
C TYR A 126 29.34 -1.20 -3.12
N PRO A 127 29.58 -1.51 -4.41
CA PRO A 127 29.96 -2.87 -4.82
C PRO A 127 31.39 -3.26 -4.40
N HIS A 128 32.25 -2.29 -4.13
CA HIS A 128 33.64 -2.49 -3.70
C HIS A 128 33.79 -2.71 -2.20
N MET A 129 32.77 -2.36 -1.40
CA MET A 129 32.70 -2.51 0.06
C MET A 129 32.03 -3.83 0.45
N THR A 130 32.41 -4.38 1.60
CA THR A 130 31.68 -5.49 2.23
C THR A 130 30.30 -5.03 2.74
N VAL A 131 29.46 -5.96 3.18
CA VAL A 131 28.18 -5.65 3.84
C VAL A 131 28.40 -4.78 5.08
N LEU A 132 29.32 -5.19 5.94
CA LEU A 132 29.64 -4.43 7.16
C LEU A 132 30.12 -3.00 6.81
N GLU A 133 31.01 -2.86 5.84
CA GLU A 133 31.47 -1.55 5.39
C GLU A 133 30.37 -0.68 4.80
N ASN A 134 29.46 -1.27 4.00
CA ASN A 134 28.27 -0.56 3.49
C ASN A 134 27.41 0.01 4.61
N ILE A 135 27.17 -0.78 5.67
CA ILE A 135 26.33 -0.37 6.81
C ILE A 135 27.06 0.66 7.69
N MET A 136 28.38 0.52 7.88
CA MET A 136 29.20 1.47 8.65
C MET A 136 29.39 2.81 7.93
N PHE A 137 29.34 2.82 6.59
CA PHE A 137 29.70 4.00 5.80
C PHE A 137 28.96 5.27 6.24
N PRO A 138 27.63 5.30 6.37
CA PRO A 138 26.92 6.50 6.79
C PRO A 138 27.25 6.99 8.20
N LEU A 139 27.80 6.12 9.07
CA LEU A 139 28.25 6.48 10.43
C LEU A 139 29.67 7.05 10.47
N THR A 140 30.46 6.77 9.44
CA THR A 140 31.90 7.14 9.40
C THR A 140 32.18 8.38 8.55
N VAL A 141 31.17 8.93 7.90
CA VAL A 141 31.29 10.11 7.03
C VAL A 141 30.38 11.25 7.52
N GLY A 142 30.71 12.48 7.10
CA GLY A 142 29.94 13.67 7.44
C GLY A 142 30.31 14.30 8.79
N GLU A 143 29.51 15.27 9.22
CA GLU A 143 29.78 16.08 10.43
C GLU A 143 29.55 15.29 11.74
N LYS A 144 28.58 14.37 11.72
CA LYS A 144 28.17 13.55 12.88
C LYS A 144 28.89 12.19 12.90
N LYS A 145 30.08 12.09 12.26
CA LYS A 145 30.84 10.84 12.20
C LYS A 145 31.27 10.38 13.58
N ILE A 146 31.22 9.06 13.80
CA ILE A 146 31.73 8.38 15.01
C ILE A 146 33.00 7.58 14.68
N SER A 147 33.66 7.04 15.70
CA SER A 147 34.83 6.21 15.51
C SER A 147 34.49 4.91 14.75
N LYS A 148 35.52 4.31 14.10
CA LYS A 148 35.30 3.04 13.36
C LYS A 148 34.88 1.90 14.29
N GLU A 149 35.43 1.86 15.51
CA GLU A 149 35.10 0.86 16.52
C GLU A 149 33.65 0.98 16.99
N GLU A 150 33.18 2.20 17.19
CA GLU A 150 31.82 2.49 17.58
C GLU A 150 30.85 2.22 16.42
N ALA A 151 31.20 2.66 15.19
CA ALA A 151 30.43 2.39 13.99
C ALA A 151 30.24 0.89 13.74
N LYS A 152 31.28 0.09 13.99
CA LYS A 152 31.22 -1.36 13.88
C LYS A 152 30.21 -1.96 14.87
N LYS A 153 30.27 -1.55 16.14
CA LYS A 153 29.32 -2.04 17.17
C LYS A 153 27.87 -1.73 16.77
N VAL A 154 27.60 -0.47 16.38
CA VAL A 154 26.27 -0.06 15.95
C VAL A 154 25.83 -0.85 14.70
N ALA A 155 26.71 -1.01 13.72
CA ALA A 155 26.41 -1.79 12.52
C ALA A 155 26.06 -3.25 12.84
N GLU A 156 26.83 -3.91 13.72
CA GLU A 156 26.59 -5.27 14.17
C GLU A 156 25.22 -5.42 14.88
N GLU A 157 24.84 -4.46 15.73
CA GLU A 157 23.51 -4.44 16.38
C GLU A 157 22.38 -4.39 15.35
N TYR A 158 22.48 -3.52 14.34
CA TYR A 158 21.46 -3.43 13.27
C TYR A 158 21.47 -4.63 12.33
N MET A 159 22.64 -5.26 12.12
CA MET A 159 22.72 -6.51 11.36
C MET A 159 22.00 -7.66 12.08
N GLN A 160 22.09 -7.73 13.42
CA GLN A 160 21.31 -8.68 14.23
C GLN A 160 19.79 -8.43 14.11
N LEU A 161 19.38 -7.17 14.19
CA LEU A 161 17.97 -6.79 14.06
C LEU A 161 17.37 -7.25 12.71
N THR A 162 18.20 -7.25 11.65
CA THR A 162 17.77 -7.60 10.28
C THR A 162 18.16 -9.02 9.87
N ASN A 163 18.78 -9.80 10.76
CA ASN A 163 19.24 -11.19 10.56
C ASN A 163 20.15 -11.33 9.33
N ILE A 164 21.24 -10.56 9.28
CA ILE A 164 22.24 -10.56 8.20
C ILE A 164 23.69 -10.61 8.72
N GLU A 165 23.92 -11.02 9.97
CA GLU A 165 25.26 -11.06 10.59
C GLU A 165 26.24 -11.93 9.80
N GLU A 166 25.75 -13.07 9.29
CA GLU A 166 26.53 -14.00 8.50
C GLU A 166 26.98 -13.46 7.14
N LEU A 167 26.47 -12.28 6.75
CA LEU A 167 26.79 -11.62 5.49
C LEU A 167 27.90 -10.57 5.63
N ALA A 168 28.38 -10.26 6.85
CA ALA A 168 29.27 -9.12 7.17
C ALA A 168 30.43 -8.95 6.20
N GLU A 169 31.14 -10.04 5.91
CA GLU A 169 32.35 -10.04 5.08
C GLU A 169 32.07 -10.24 3.57
N LYS A 170 30.81 -10.46 3.20
CA LYS A 170 30.42 -10.64 1.79
C LYS A 170 30.35 -9.31 1.07
N LYS A 171 30.52 -9.34 -0.26
CA LYS A 171 30.30 -8.19 -1.14
C LYS A 171 28.90 -8.23 -1.78
N PRO A 172 28.29 -7.08 -2.07
CA PRO A 172 26.95 -7.00 -2.65
C PRO A 172 26.70 -7.89 -3.86
N GLY A 173 27.67 -8.00 -4.77
CA GLY A 173 27.54 -8.82 -5.99
C GLY A 173 27.45 -10.34 -5.74
N THR A 174 27.70 -10.83 -4.53
CA THR A 174 27.57 -12.24 -4.14
C THR A 174 26.26 -12.55 -3.41
N LEU A 175 25.42 -11.54 -3.20
CA LEU A 175 24.18 -11.63 -2.44
C LEU A 175 22.98 -11.86 -3.35
N SER A 176 21.97 -12.59 -2.85
CA SER A 176 20.64 -12.61 -3.48
C SER A 176 19.96 -11.24 -3.38
N GLY A 177 18.97 -10.97 -4.25
CA GLY A 177 18.23 -9.71 -4.23
C GLY A 177 17.63 -9.39 -2.86
N GLY A 178 17.02 -10.36 -2.18
CA GLY A 178 16.47 -10.18 -0.83
C GLY A 178 17.55 -9.91 0.23
N GLN A 179 18.76 -10.47 0.09
CA GLN A 179 19.89 -10.15 0.96
C GLN A 179 20.39 -8.72 0.70
N GLN A 180 20.54 -8.31 -0.56
CA GLN A 180 20.91 -6.93 -0.92
C GLN A 180 19.91 -5.92 -0.36
N GLN A 181 18.63 -6.22 -0.45
CA GLN A 181 17.57 -5.38 0.08
C GLN A 181 17.66 -5.22 1.61
N ARG A 182 17.85 -6.31 2.36
CA ARG A 182 18.04 -6.22 3.83
C ARG A 182 19.27 -5.38 4.17
N VAL A 183 20.37 -5.54 3.45
CA VAL A 183 21.55 -4.70 3.63
C VAL A 183 21.26 -3.22 3.39
N ALA A 184 20.50 -2.90 2.31
CA ALA A 184 20.13 -1.53 2.00
C ALA A 184 19.22 -0.91 3.08
N ILE A 185 18.23 -1.67 3.57
CA ILE A 185 17.36 -1.24 4.68
C ILE A 185 18.18 -1.04 5.96
N THR A 186 19.06 -1.97 6.30
CA THR A 186 19.93 -1.87 7.48
C THR A 186 20.82 -0.62 7.40
N ARG A 187 21.42 -0.35 6.23
CA ARG A 187 22.21 0.85 5.98
C ARG A 187 21.39 2.14 6.14
N ALA A 188 20.12 2.13 5.73
CA ALA A 188 19.24 3.28 5.89
C ALA A 188 18.84 3.50 7.36
N LEU A 189 18.66 2.42 8.14
CA LEU A 189 18.20 2.47 9.53
C LEU A 189 19.31 2.80 10.52
N VAL A 190 20.58 2.49 10.23
CA VAL A 190 21.70 2.60 11.16
C VAL A 190 21.93 4.03 11.67
N GLN A 191 21.53 5.04 10.91
CA GLN A 191 21.56 6.45 11.30
C GLN A 191 20.39 6.87 12.21
N LYS A 192 19.49 5.94 12.57
CA LYS A 192 18.28 6.20 13.36
C LYS A 192 17.41 7.33 12.74
N PRO A 193 17.03 7.23 11.47
CA PRO A 193 16.25 8.28 10.82
C PRO A 193 14.84 8.37 11.41
N GLU A 194 14.20 9.53 11.28
CA GLU A 194 12.80 9.73 11.69
C GLU A 194 11.82 9.19 10.66
N VAL A 195 12.20 9.20 9.39
CA VAL A 195 11.40 8.73 8.25
C VAL A 195 12.21 7.78 7.39
N LEU A 196 11.60 6.67 6.98
CA LEU A 196 12.17 5.71 6.04
C LEU A 196 11.41 5.79 4.72
N LEU A 197 12.12 6.02 3.62
CA LEU A 197 11.58 6.08 2.27
C LEU A 197 12.06 4.85 1.49
N LEU A 198 11.11 4.09 0.92
CA LEU A 198 11.37 2.86 0.18
C LEU A 198 10.80 3.01 -1.24
N ASP A 199 11.66 3.16 -2.25
CA ASP A 199 11.26 3.31 -3.65
C ASP A 199 11.25 1.96 -4.36
N GLU A 200 10.07 1.39 -4.59
CA GLU A 200 9.82 0.07 -5.21
C GLU A 200 10.77 -1.04 -4.71
N PRO A 201 10.90 -1.24 -3.40
CA PRO A 201 11.96 -2.08 -2.85
C PRO A 201 11.81 -3.57 -3.20
N LEU A 202 10.65 -4.03 -3.66
CA LEU A 202 10.36 -5.43 -3.97
C LEU A 202 10.38 -5.74 -5.48
N SER A 203 10.53 -4.73 -6.35
CA SER A 203 10.40 -4.88 -7.81
C SER A 203 11.40 -5.87 -8.43
N ASN A 204 12.61 -5.99 -7.86
CA ASN A 204 13.68 -6.84 -8.37
C ASN A 204 13.69 -8.27 -7.79
N LEU A 205 12.62 -8.70 -7.12
CA LEU A 205 12.52 -10.00 -6.46
C LEU A 205 11.53 -10.93 -7.18
N ASP A 206 11.80 -12.24 -7.15
CA ASP A 206 10.83 -13.25 -7.57
C ASP A 206 9.60 -13.28 -6.63
N ALA A 207 8.47 -13.78 -7.12
CA ALA A 207 7.18 -13.72 -6.42
C ALA A 207 7.21 -14.35 -5.02
N ARG A 208 7.92 -15.49 -4.84
CA ARG A 208 7.98 -16.19 -3.55
C ARG A 208 8.83 -15.43 -2.54
N LEU A 209 9.97 -14.91 -2.98
CA LEU A 209 10.86 -14.11 -2.15
C LEU A 209 10.21 -12.77 -1.78
N ARG A 210 9.46 -12.15 -2.71
CA ARG A 210 8.70 -10.92 -2.50
C ARG A 210 7.73 -11.03 -1.33
N LEU A 211 6.94 -12.10 -1.26
CA LEU A 211 6.01 -12.34 -0.14
C LEU A 211 6.74 -12.37 1.21
N LYS A 212 7.83 -13.12 1.30
CA LYS A 212 8.61 -13.25 2.54
C LYS A 212 9.23 -11.92 2.97
N ILE A 213 9.87 -11.21 2.04
CA ILE A 213 10.53 -9.94 2.34
C ILE A 213 9.51 -8.86 2.72
N ARG A 214 8.33 -8.86 2.10
CA ARG A 214 7.22 -7.96 2.46
C ARG A 214 6.82 -8.09 3.93
N GLU A 215 6.63 -9.32 4.41
CA GLU A 215 6.32 -9.59 5.81
C GLU A 215 7.46 -9.15 6.74
N GLU A 216 8.72 -9.39 6.35
CA GLU A 216 9.89 -8.98 7.11
C GLU A 216 10.02 -7.45 7.21
N ILE A 217 9.80 -6.71 6.11
CA ILE A 217 9.81 -5.24 6.12
C ILE A 217 8.71 -4.72 7.06
N ARG A 218 7.47 -5.23 6.94
CA ARG A 218 6.37 -4.82 7.82
C ARG A 218 6.73 -5.05 9.29
N ARG A 219 7.24 -6.24 9.63
CA ARG A 219 7.66 -6.58 10.98
C ARG A 219 8.73 -5.62 11.48
N LEU A 220 9.79 -5.40 10.70
CA LEU A 220 10.92 -4.55 11.06
C LEU A 220 10.49 -3.10 11.30
N VAL A 221 9.72 -2.51 10.37
CA VAL A 221 9.21 -1.14 10.48
C VAL A 221 8.34 -0.97 11.73
N LYS A 222 7.48 -1.95 12.04
CA LYS A 222 6.63 -1.92 13.24
C LYS A 222 7.41 -2.15 14.54
N GLU A 223 8.45 -2.97 14.52
CA GLU A 223 9.32 -3.22 15.67
C GLU A 223 10.15 -1.97 16.02
N VAL A 224 10.70 -1.31 15.00
CA VAL A 224 11.45 -0.06 15.15
C VAL A 224 10.53 1.13 15.45
N GLY A 225 9.27 1.10 14.99
CA GLY A 225 8.30 2.17 15.15
C GLY A 225 8.57 3.40 14.28
N ILE A 226 9.29 3.22 13.15
CA ILE A 226 9.68 4.30 12.24
C ILE A 226 8.56 4.63 11.25
N THR A 227 8.31 5.93 11.02
CA THR A 227 7.39 6.38 9.98
C THR A 227 7.95 6.01 8.62
N THR A 228 7.17 5.30 7.79
CA THR A 228 7.68 4.76 6.53
C THR A 228 6.75 5.10 5.38
N ILE A 229 7.35 5.56 4.27
CA ILE A 229 6.67 5.66 2.97
C ILE A 229 7.20 4.56 2.07
N PHE A 230 6.29 3.72 1.59
CA PHE A 230 6.57 2.60 0.69
C PHE A 230 5.94 2.87 -0.67
N VAL A 231 6.74 2.92 -1.72
CA VAL A 231 6.25 3.11 -3.10
C VAL A 231 6.13 1.77 -3.79
N THR A 232 5.00 1.51 -4.42
CA THR A 232 4.81 0.36 -5.31
C THR A 232 3.75 0.65 -6.38
N HIS A 233 3.74 -0.15 -7.44
CA HIS A 233 2.65 -0.23 -8.42
C HIS A 233 1.82 -1.51 -8.25
N ASP A 234 2.20 -2.39 -7.32
CA ASP A 234 1.53 -3.67 -7.03
C ASP A 234 0.50 -3.47 -5.90
N GLN A 235 -0.78 -3.69 -6.24
CA GLN A 235 -1.88 -3.55 -5.29
C GLN A 235 -1.80 -4.56 -4.13
N GLU A 236 -1.34 -5.80 -4.39
CA GLU A 236 -1.26 -6.83 -3.34
C GLU A 236 -0.18 -6.48 -2.32
N GLU A 237 0.94 -5.89 -2.78
CA GLU A 237 1.95 -5.34 -1.88
C GLU A 237 1.34 -4.24 -1.00
N ALA A 238 0.72 -3.24 -1.61
CA ALA A 238 0.13 -2.11 -0.89
C ALA A 238 -0.92 -2.55 0.13
N LEU A 239 -1.90 -3.37 -0.30
CA LEU A 239 -3.00 -3.84 0.55
C LEU A 239 -2.53 -4.66 1.76
N SER A 240 -1.39 -5.37 1.64
CA SER A 240 -0.92 -6.28 2.69
C SER A 240 0.11 -5.68 3.64
N ILE A 241 0.91 -4.69 3.19
CA ILE A 241 2.01 -4.16 4.00
C ILE A 241 1.60 -2.91 4.79
N SER A 242 0.75 -2.04 4.23
CA SER A 242 0.53 -0.69 4.74
C SER A 242 -0.54 -0.60 5.83
N ASP A 243 -0.49 0.48 6.60
CA ASP A 243 -1.56 0.91 7.51
C ASP A 243 -2.53 1.84 6.76
N LYS A 244 -2.01 2.66 5.83
CA LYS A 244 -2.75 3.56 4.96
C LYS A 244 -2.20 3.48 3.54
N ILE A 245 -3.07 3.71 2.56
CA ILE A 245 -2.70 3.78 1.14
C ILE A 245 -3.12 5.14 0.59
N ILE A 246 -2.21 5.77 -0.12
CA ILE A 246 -2.48 6.95 -0.95
C ILE A 246 -2.46 6.48 -2.40
N LEU A 247 -3.62 6.38 -3.01
CA LEU A 247 -3.75 5.99 -4.41
C LEU A 247 -3.71 7.23 -5.30
N LEU A 248 -2.70 7.26 -6.18
CA LEU A 248 -2.49 8.35 -7.14
C LEU A 248 -2.88 7.92 -8.55
N ASN A 249 -3.43 8.86 -9.30
CA ASN A 249 -3.58 8.77 -10.75
C ASN A 249 -3.35 10.15 -11.38
N GLU A 250 -2.56 10.23 -12.45
CA GLU A 250 -2.31 11.47 -13.22
C GLU A 250 -1.97 12.71 -12.38
N GLY A 251 -1.15 12.49 -11.34
CA GLY A 251 -0.70 13.56 -10.44
C GLY A 251 -1.72 14.02 -9.40
N VAL A 252 -2.85 13.31 -9.25
CA VAL A 252 -3.93 13.61 -8.30
C VAL A 252 -4.16 12.44 -7.37
N ILE A 253 -4.39 12.70 -6.07
CA ILE A 253 -4.82 11.68 -5.12
C ILE A 253 -6.27 11.31 -5.40
N GLN A 254 -6.52 10.02 -5.66
CA GLN A 254 -7.85 9.47 -5.89
C GLN A 254 -8.53 9.05 -4.58
N GLN A 255 -7.76 8.49 -3.67
CA GLN A 255 -8.21 8.12 -2.32
C GLN A 255 -7.01 7.98 -1.38
N HIS A 256 -7.18 8.39 -0.12
CA HIS A 256 -6.23 8.17 0.97
C HIS A 256 -6.99 7.54 2.14
N ASP A 257 -6.77 6.25 2.38
CA ASP A 257 -7.56 5.50 3.37
C ASP A 257 -6.84 4.23 3.84
N ASP A 258 -7.48 3.49 4.75
CA ASP A 258 -7.09 2.14 5.12
C ASP A 258 -7.18 1.18 3.91
N PRO A 259 -6.31 0.17 3.81
CA PRO A 259 -6.35 -0.81 2.71
C PRO A 259 -7.73 -1.42 2.48
N GLN A 260 -8.44 -1.77 3.56
CA GLN A 260 -9.75 -2.37 3.49
C GLN A 260 -10.81 -1.41 2.93
N ASN A 261 -10.73 -0.12 3.29
CA ASN A 261 -11.66 0.89 2.81
C ASN A 261 -11.50 1.19 1.32
N LEU A 262 -10.28 1.14 0.76
CA LEU A 262 -10.09 1.28 -0.68
C LEU A 262 -10.85 0.21 -1.47
N TYR A 263 -10.94 -1.00 -0.92
CA TYR A 263 -11.66 -2.11 -1.54
C TYR A 263 -13.16 -2.04 -1.34
N LEU A 264 -13.62 -1.81 -0.10
CA LEU A 264 -15.03 -1.84 0.30
C LEU A 264 -15.77 -0.52 0.01
N GLU A 265 -15.06 0.61 0.04
CA GLU A 265 -15.63 1.95 -0.06
C GLU A 265 -14.85 2.83 -1.06
N PRO A 266 -14.69 2.39 -2.33
CA PRO A 266 -13.98 3.17 -3.34
C PRO A 266 -14.65 4.53 -3.53
N ASN A 267 -13.86 5.60 -3.62
CA ASN A 267 -14.40 6.94 -3.78
C ASN A 267 -14.92 7.21 -5.18
N ASN A 268 -14.33 6.57 -6.18
CA ASN A 268 -14.70 6.74 -7.58
C ASN A 268 -14.47 5.47 -8.40
N LEU A 269 -14.87 5.50 -9.65
CA LEU A 269 -14.75 4.39 -10.60
C LEU A 269 -13.30 3.97 -10.85
N PHE A 270 -12.35 4.92 -10.84
CA PHE A 270 -10.94 4.60 -10.99
C PHE A 270 -10.44 3.73 -9.84
N VAL A 271 -10.72 4.12 -8.59
CA VAL A 271 -10.35 3.35 -7.39
C VAL A 271 -10.97 1.96 -7.44
N ALA A 272 -12.26 1.86 -7.77
CA ALA A 272 -12.97 0.59 -7.86
C ALA A 272 -12.34 -0.36 -8.89
N LYS A 273 -11.92 0.16 -10.06
CA LYS A 273 -11.26 -0.59 -11.14
C LYS A 273 -9.80 -0.92 -10.81
N PHE A 274 -9.10 -0.05 -10.10
CA PHE A 274 -7.69 -0.25 -9.81
C PHE A 274 -7.45 -1.25 -8.67
N ILE A 275 -8.36 -1.29 -7.69
CA ILE A 275 -8.25 -2.15 -6.50
C ILE A 275 -9.11 -3.40 -6.65
N GLY A 276 -8.47 -4.57 -6.62
CA GLY A 276 -9.10 -5.89 -6.68
C GLY A 276 -8.56 -6.75 -7.81
N ASN A 277 -8.44 -8.05 -7.54
CA ASN A 277 -8.06 -9.07 -8.53
C ASN A 277 -8.90 -10.33 -8.29
N PRO A 278 -9.79 -10.69 -9.22
CA PRO A 278 -10.10 -10.01 -10.49
C PRO A 278 -10.67 -8.59 -10.33
N ILE A 279 -10.56 -7.82 -11.41
CA ILE A 279 -11.08 -6.44 -11.46
C ILE A 279 -12.60 -6.47 -11.29
N ILE A 280 -13.14 -5.42 -10.65
CA ILE A 280 -14.60 -5.21 -10.52
C ILE A 280 -15.29 -5.24 -11.88
N ASN A 281 -16.44 -5.90 -11.95
CA ASN A 281 -17.31 -5.83 -13.13
C ASN A 281 -18.01 -4.48 -13.18
N ILE A 282 -18.08 -3.89 -14.38
CA ILE A 282 -18.78 -2.62 -14.60
C ILE A 282 -19.84 -2.83 -15.67
N LEU A 283 -21.09 -2.54 -15.32
CA LEU A 283 -22.23 -2.58 -16.24
C LEU A 283 -22.73 -1.16 -16.50
N GLU A 284 -23.01 -0.85 -17.76
CA GLU A 284 -23.71 0.38 -18.12
C GLU A 284 -25.20 0.24 -17.85
N VAL A 285 -25.76 1.15 -17.09
CA VAL A 285 -27.18 1.14 -16.69
C VAL A 285 -27.83 2.50 -16.92
N GLU A 286 -29.10 2.52 -17.17
CA GLU A 286 -29.94 3.71 -17.23
C GLU A 286 -30.76 3.81 -15.95
N VAL A 287 -30.79 4.99 -15.35
CA VAL A 287 -31.66 5.30 -14.21
C VAL A 287 -32.81 6.20 -14.69
N LYS A 288 -34.05 5.77 -14.47
CA LYS A 288 -35.25 6.56 -14.74
C LYS A 288 -36.30 6.31 -13.67
N ASP A 289 -36.77 7.40 -13.05
CA ASP A 289 -37.82 7.35 -12.02
C ASP A 289 -37.49 6.37 -10.88
N SER A 290 -36.23 6.38 -10.39
CA SER A 290 -35.71 5.46 -9.38
C SER A 290 -35.64 3.98 -9.79
N VAL A 291 -35.73 3.69 -11.08
CA VAL A 291 -35.54 2.36 -11.65
C VAL A 291 -34.18 2.31 -12.35
N ILE A 292 -33.33 1.34 -11.97
CA ILE A 292 -32.02 1.07 -12.58
C ILE A 292 -32.21 -0.06 -13.59
N THR A 293 -32.00 0.22 -14.87
CA THR A 293 -32.26 -0.70 -15.97
C THR A 293 -30.99 -1.07 -16.70
N HIS A 294 -30.73 -2.37 -16.82
CA HIS A 294 -29.77 -3.00 -17.72
C HIS A 294 -30.52 -3.84 -18.74
N PRO A 295 -30.03 -4.10 -19.96
CA PRO A 295 -30.74 -4.97 -20.94
C PRO A 295 -31.14 -6.33 -20.40
N SER A 296 -30.41 -6.88 -19.43
CA SER A 296 -30.66 -8.22 -18.86
C SER A 296 -31.46 -8.21 -17.55
N PHE A 297 -31.60 -7.07 -16.86
CA PHE A 297 -32.28 -7.00 -15.57
C PHE A 297 -32.76 -5.58 -15.23
N THR A 298 -33.61 -5.50 -14.21
CA THR A 298 -34.07 -4.23 -13.64
C THR A 298 -34.02 -4.30 -12.13
N LEU A 299 -33.59 -3.20 -11.48
CA LEU A 299 -33.54 -3.04 -10.02
C LEU A 299 -34.31 -1.76 -9.63
N GLN A 300 -35.05 -1.82 -8.52
CA GLN A 300 -35.59 -0.61 -7.92
C GLN A 300 -34.58 0.03 -6.99
N ALA A 301 -34.43 1.35 -7.02
CA ALA A 301 -33.53 2.05 -6.07
C ALA A 301 -33.90 1.79 -4.60
N SER A 302 -35.18 1.49 -4.33
CA SER A 302 -35.67 1.10 -3.01
C SER A 302 -35.14 -0.26 -2.51
N GLU A 303 -34.57 -1.09 -3.40
CA GLU A 303 -33.89 -2.34 -3.03
C GLU A 303 -32.47 -2.09 -2.52
N LEU A 304 -31.93 -0.88 -2.74
CA LEU A 304 -30.60 -0.47 -2.29
C LEU A 304 -30.67 0.08 -0.86
N VAL A 305 -29.53 0.08 -0.18
CA VAL A 305 -29.41 0.57 1.20
C VAL A 305 -29.33 2.10 1.20
N GLU A 306 -30.38 2.76 1.69
CA GLU A 306 -30.53 4.22 1.65
C GLU A 306 -29.33 4.97 2.23
N SER A 307 -28.76 4.49 3.35
CA SER A 307 -27.63 5.12 4.02
C SER A 307 -26.30 5.09 3.23
N ARG A 308 -26.22 4.34 2.14
CA ARG A 308 -25.01 4.27 1.29
C ARG A 308 -25.02 5.29 0.15
N PHE A 309 -26.17 5.93 -0.14
CA PHE A 309 -26.21 6.99 -1.14
C PHE A 309 -25.41 8.21 -0.66
N ARG A 310 -24.42 8.61 -1.45
CA ARG A 310 -23.57 9.80 -1.19
C ARG A 310 -24.20 11.07 -1.74
N LYS A 311 -25.06 10.93 -2.76
CA LYS A 311 -25.86 12.01 -3.37
C LYS A 311 -27.18 11.45 -3.91
N GLY A 312 -28.11 12.33 -4.25
CA GLY A 312 -29.39 11.94 -4.87
C GLY A 312 -29.18 11.18 -6.17
N LEU A 313 -30.06 10.20 -6.43
CA LEU A 313 -30.07 9.46 -7.67
C LEU A 313 -30.96 10.21 -8.70
N GLU A 314 -30.32 10.74 -9.72
CA GLU A 314 -30.99 11.48 -10.81
C GLU A 314 -31.19 10.57 -12.02
N ASN A 315 -32.13 10.94 -12.92
CA ASN A 315 -32.31 10.24 -14.19
C ASN A 315 -31.06 10.41 -15.08
N GLY A 316 -30.59 9.33 -15.69
CA GLY A 316 -29.41 9.37 -16.56
C GLY A 316 -28.69 8.05 -16.69
N HIS A 317 -27.51 8.08 -17.32
CA HIS A 317 -26.63 6.94 -17.49
C HIS A 317 -25.65 6.84 -16.32
N TYR A 318 -25.43 5.61 -15.87
CA TYR A 318 -24.55 5.28 -14.73
C TYR A 318 -23.72 4.05 -15.02
N TYR A 319 -22.66 3.87 -14.23
CA TYR A 319 -21.88 2.65 -14.18
C TYR A 319 -22.20 1.90 -12.89
N LEU A 320 -22.76 0.69 -13.03
CA LEU A 320 -23.03 -0.22 -11.91
C LEU A 320 -21.79 -1.11 -11.71
N GLY A 321 -21.12 -0.97 -10.55
CA GLY A 321 -19.98 -1.77 -10.16
C GLY A 321 -20.38 -2.94 -9.27
N LEU A 322 -19.86 -4.14 -9.57
CA LEU A 322 -20.06 -5.34 -8.76
C LEU A 322 -18.77 -6.16 -8.69
N ARG A 323 -18.35 -6.50 -7.47
CA ARG A 323 -17.20 -7.37 -7.28
C ARG A 323 -17.52 -8.78 -7.78
N PRO A 324 -16.56 -9.51 -8.35
CA PRO A 324 -16.78 -10.88 -8.84
C PRO A 324 -17.35 -11.84 -7.78
N GLU A 325 -16.97 -11.69 -6.52
CA GLU A 325 -17.43 -12.49 -5.39
C GLU A 325 -18.84 -12.11 -4.89
N ASP A 326 -19.37 -10.97 -5.32
CA ASP A 326 -20.70 -10.48 -4.93
C ASP A 326 -21.80 -10.87 -5.96
N LEU A 327 -21.38 -11.59 -7.01
CA LEU A 327 -22.26 -12.31 -7.93
C LEU A 327 -22.49 -13.73 -7.43
N VAL A 328 -23.71 -14.05 -6.99
CA VAL A 328 -24.02 -15.30 -6.32
C VAL A 328 -24.92 -16.16 -7.21
N PRO A 329 -24.54 -17.42 -7.53
CA PRO A 329 -25.44 -18.36 -8.19
C PRO A 329 -26.71 -18.59 -7.38
N SER A 330 -27.87 -18.53 -8.02
CA SER A 330 -29.19 -18.62 -7.36
C SER A 330 -30.20 -19.27 -8.30
N GLU A 331 -31.06 -20.17 -7.80
CA GLU A 331 -32.13 -20.81 -8.61
C GLU A 331 -33.17 -19.78 -9.13
N ASN A 332 -33.37 -18.70 -8.37
CA ASN A 332 -34.27 -17.60 -8.73
C ASN A 332 -33.46 -16.30 -8.93
N GLY A 333 -32.34 -16.40 -9.65
CA GLY A 333 -31.47 -15.27 -9.90
C GLY A 333 -32.10 -14.18 -10.77
N LEU A 334 -31.53 -13.00 -10.67
CA LEU A 334 -31.99 -11.80 -11.39
C LEU A 334 -31.81 -11.93 -12.92
N PHE A 335 -30.78 -12.67 -13.36
CA PHE A 335 -30.54 -12.94 -14.78
C PHE A 335 -29.90 -14.33 -14.96
N THR A 336 -30.01 -14.87 -16.17
CA THR A 336 -29.49 -16.19 -16.55
C THR A 336 -28.44 -16.02 -17.66
N VAL A 337 -27.31 -16.70 -17.52
CA VAL A 337 -26.19 -16.66 -18.48
C VAL A 337 -25.62 -18.04 -18.74
N THR A 338 -24.92 -18.19 -19.86
CA THR A 338 -24.13 -19.38 -20.17
C THR A 338 -22.66 -19.11 -19.87
N VAL A 339 -22.02 -19.99 -19.11
CA VAL A 339 -20.59 -19.90 -18.76
C VAL A 339 -19.76 -20.16 -20.01
N THR A 340 -18.88 -19.21 -20.35
CA THR A 340 -18.03 -19.27 -21.55
C THR A 340 -16.64 -19.83 -21.25
N ALA A 341 -16.14 -19.71 -20.00
CA ALA A 341 -14.90 -20.31 -19.55
C ALA A 341 -14.88 -20.45 -18.02
N VAL A 342 -14.08 -21.39 -17.52
CA VAL A 342 -13.89 -21.63 -16.08
C VAL A 342 -12.39 -21.70 -15.77
N GLU A 343 -11.90 -20.80 -14.92
CA GLU A 343 -10.55 -20.87 -14.38
C GLU A 343 -10.58 -21.47 -12.96
N LEU A 344 -9.70 -22.44 -12.69
CA LEU A 344 -9.57 -23.07 -11.37
C LEU A 344 -8.36 -22.48 -10.64
N ILE A 345 -8.61 -21.75 -9.55
CA ILE A 345 -7.55 -21.11 -8.76
C ILE A 345 -7.67 -21.54 -7.29
N GLY A 346 -6.99 -22.64 -6.95
CA GLY A 346 -6.96 -23.14 -5.59
C GLY A 346 -8.34 -23.57 -5.05
N ARG A 347 -8.98 -22.73 -4.24
CA ARG A 347 -10.29 -22.99 -3.62
C ARG A 347 -11.45 -22.35 -4.34
N GLU A 348 -11.17 -21.66 -5.43
CA GLU A 348 -12.12 -20.81 -6.14
C GLU A 348 -12.18 -21.21 -7.62
N ARG A 349 -13.33 -20.96 -8.22
CA ARG A 349 -13.55 -20.97 -9.66
C ARG A 349 -13.87 -19.54 -10.08
N ILE A 350 -13.17 -19.04 -11.09
CA ILE A 350 -13.54 -17.81 -11.77
C ILE A 350 -14.35 -18.22 -12.98
N LEU A 351 -15.63 -17.86 -12.98
CA LEU A 351 -16.54 -18.08 -14.09
C LEU A 351 -16.52 -16.86 -14.99
N HIS A 352 -16.39 -17.09 -16.30
CA HIS A 352 -16.51 -16.06 -17.32
C HIS A 352 -17.82 -16.23 -18.07
N PHE A 353 -18.51 -15.15 -18.32
CA PHE A 353 -19.73 -15.10 -19.12
C PHE A 353 -19.98 -13.70 -19.64
N THR A 354 -20.86 -13.56 -20.63
CA THR A 354 -21.25 -12.26 -21.19
C THR A 354 -22.63 -11.87 -20.67
N LEU A 355 -22.78 -10.63 -20.23
CA LEU A 355 -24.05 -10.04 -19.84
C LEU A 355 -24.31 -8.79 -20.69
N GLY A 356 -25.28 -8.87 -21.61
CA GLY A 356 -25.36 -7.90 -22.68
C GLY A 356 -24.15 -8.02 -23.61
N GLU A 357 -23.41 -6.93 -23.79
CA GLU A 357 -22.16 -6.88 -24.56
C GLU A 357 -20.90 -6.90 -23.67
N GLN A 358 -21.06 -7.08 -22.35
CA GLN A 358 -19.96 -6.92 -21.38
C GLN A 358 -19.49 -8.28 -20.86
N ASP A 359 -18.17 -8.46 -20.79
CA ASP A 359 -17.56 -9.64 -20.19
C ASP A 359 -17.56 -9.49 -18.67
N ILE A 360 -18.13 -10.48 -18.00
CA ILE A 360 -18.35 -10.52 -16.56
C ILE A 360 -17.61 -11.72 -15.95
N LYS A 361 -17.08 -11.50 -14.76
CA LYS A 361 -16.45 -12.55 -13.95
C LYS A 361 -17.23 -12.75 -12.66
N SER A 362 -17.38 -14.00 -12.23
CA SER A 362 -17.89 -14.34 -10.91
C SER A 362 -16.93 -15.29 -10.22
N ILE A 363 -16.71 -15.10 -8.92
CA ILE A 363 -15.93 -16.02 -8.08
C ILE A 363 -16.91 -16.88 -7.30
N VAL A 364 -16.77 -18.19 -7.44
CA VAL A 364 -17.55 -19.18 -6.69
C VAL A 364 -16.65 -20.22 -6.05
N SER A 365 -17.14 -20.90 -5.01
CA SER A 365 -16.41 -22.01 -4.39
C SER A 365 -16.17 -23.14 -5.38
N VAL A 366 -15.03 -23.83 -5.27
CA VAL A 366 -14.71 -25.05 -6.04
C VAL A 366 -15.71 -26.18 -5.81
N GLU A 367 -16.49 -26.12 -4.71
CA GLU A 367 -17.54 -27.11 -4.41
C GLU A 367 -18.68 -27.07 -5.41
N HIS A 368 -18.95 -25.91 -6.05
CA HIS A 368 -19.85 -25.80 -7.18
C HIS A 368 -19.22 -26.41 -8.41
N LYS A 369 -19.70 -27.58 -8.83
CA LYS A 369 -19.23 -28.27 -10.05
C LYS A 369 -19.85 -27.60 -11.28
N ILE A 370 -19.28 -26.48 -11.66
CA ILE A 370 -19.70 -25.69 -12.82
C ILE A 370 -18.66 -25.88 -13.92
N GLU A 371 -19.14 -26.14 -15.15
CA GLU A 371 -18.31 -26.36 -16.35
C GLU A 371 -18.66 -25.33 -17.44
N GLU A 372 -17.78 -25.21 -18.40
CA GLU A 372 -18.02 -24.42 -19.61
C GLU A 372 -19.26 -24.94 -20.35
N GLY A 373 -20.15 -24.04 -20.76
CA GLY A 373 -21.43 -24.35 -21.39
C GLY A 373 -22.59 -24.50 -20.42
N ASP A 374 -22.36 -24.55 -19.11
CA ASP A 374 -23.46 -24.58 -18.13
C ASP A 374 -24.24 -23.27 -18.15
N THR A 375 -25.53 -23.39 -17.97
CA THR A 375 -26.44 -22.24 -17.86
C THR A 375 -26.81 -22.03 -16.39
N LEU A 376 -26.51 -20.85 -15.87
CA LEU A 376 -26.70 -20.50 -14.47
C LEU A 376 -27.48 -19.20 -14.33
N SER A 377 -28.28 -19.11 -13.29
CA SER A 377 -28.89 -17.85 -12.86
C SER A 377 -28.08 -17.24 -11.71
N PHE A 378 -27.95 -15.92 -11.73
CA PHE A 378 -27.20 -15.16 -10.73
C PHE A 378 -28.08 -14.10 -10.08
N ASP A 379 -27.85 -13.88 -8.79
CA ASP A 379 -28.34 -12.73 -8.07
C ASP A 379 -27.21 -11.80 -7.63
N LEU A 380 -27.54 -10.55 -7.29
CA LEU A 380 -26.62 -9.50 -6.86
C LEU A 380 -26.79 -9.21 -5.38
N LEU A 381 -25.69 -9.10 -4.65
CA LEU A 381 -25.74 -8.63 -3.26
C LEU A 381 -25.94 -7.10 -3.23
N ARG A 382 -27.25 -6.65 -3.17
CA ARG A 382 -27.64 -5.22 -3.29
C ARG A 382 -26.84 -4.29 -2.38
N HIS A 383 -26.54 -4.72 -1.18
CA HIS A 383 -25.79 -3.93 -0.19
C HIS A 383 -24.28 -3.80 -0.50
N LYS A 384 -23.80 -4.49 -1.55
CA LYS A 384 -22.40 -4.45 -2.00
C LYS A 384 -22.21 -3.86 -3.39
N LEU A 385 -23.26 -3.44 -4.02
CA LEU A 385 -23.19 -2.75 -5.30
C LEU A 385 -22.57 -1.36 -5.14
N PHE A 386 -22.00 -0.88 -6.21
CA PHE A 386 -21.55 0.50 -6.36
C PHE A 386 -22.26 1.13 -7.56
N LEU A 387 -22.57 2.40 -7.46
CA LEU A 387 -23.11 3.17 -8.59
C LEU A 387 -22.25 4.42 -8.78
N PHE A 388 -21.75 4.61 -9.98
CA PHE A 388 -20.95 5.76 -10.36
C PHE A 388 -21.65 6.54 -11.47
N ASP A 389 -21.58 7.87 -11.41
CA ASP A 389 -22.08 8.72 -12.48
C ASP A 389 -21.16 8.71 -13.72
N GLN A 390 -21.53 9.48 -14.75
CA GLN A 390 -20.74 9.57 -15.98
C GLN A 390 -19.35 10.16 -15.81
N ASN A 391 -19.11 10.93 -14.74
CA ASN A 391 -17.81 11.46 -14.38
C ASN A 391 -16.96 10.44 -13.59
N GLY A 392 -17.52 9.28 -13.28
CA GLY A 392 -16.90 8.26 -12.44
C GLY A 392 -17.00 8.55 -10.94
N GLU A 393 -17.74 9.56 -10.53
CA GLU A 393 -17.96 9.87 -9.12
C GLU A 393 -18.97 8.91 -8.50
N ARG A 394 -18.67 8.43 -7.29
CA ARG A 394 -19.55 7.47 -6.61
C ARG A 394 -20.83 8.13 -6.13
N VAL A 395 -21.96 7.50 -6.49
CA VAL A 395 -23.31 7.88 -6.07
C VAL A 395 -23.83 6.96 -4.97
N TYR A 396 -23.55 5.63 -5.08
CA TYR A 396 -23.97 4.61 -4.12
C TYR A 396 -22.83 3.67 -3.75
#